data_d63e0172e5a18459bea9777485bc2c93
#
_entry.id   d63e0172e5a18459bea9777485bc2c93
#
_cell.length_a   1.000
_cell.length_b   1.000
_cell.length_c   1.000
_cell.angle_alpha   90.00
_cell.angle_beta   90.00
_cell.angle_gamma   90.00
#
_symmetry.space_group_name_H-M   'P 1'
#
loop_
_entity.id
_entity.type
_entity.pdbx_description
1 polymer ?
#
loop_
_entity_poly.entity_id
_entity_poly.type
_entity_poly.pdbx_seq_one_letter_code
_entity_poly.pdbx_strand_id
1 'polypeptide(L)'
;MKKIWSILMAAMILCLAVSVPSLAEGTPTLELRPSASSVQPGGEFTVELVIHNNPGIAGIRFAFQYDETLLQLTDANGQSLTDWEVGIKAKQDETGEKVDRENAVWAQGENWTGSDCCILRLTFRVLENAPMDTVTTIGITGLDIMNASLQEVPFTTTSATVTIQEEPPLSVTPSSSALSGTYTVSGQVVTVTYDKPCKVGYLSGGKYVAAPAVASGSGYAFTLPDGITEAILVVKGDVNGDGKINIADVNRLFRYTSKKEITLSDEQYFAADVNLDKKVNIADVNRLFRFTT
;
A
#
# COMPACT_ATOMS: atom_id res chain seq x y z
N MET A 1 11.55 45.80 21.28
CA MET A 1 12.29 44.66 20.71
C MET A 1 11.76 43.40 21.36
N LYS A 2 10.74 42.78 20.79
CA LYS A 2 10.17 41.55 21.27
C LYS A 2 10.50 40.46 20.24
N LYS A 3 11.38 39.53 20.65
CA LYS A 3 11.74 38.36 19.82
C LYS A 3 10.57 37.38 19.81
N ILE A 4 10.01 37.17 18.63
CA ILE A 4 9.03 36.12 18.39
C ILE A 4 9.83 34.83 18.14
N TRP A 5 9.72 33.90 19.06
CA TRP A 5 10.24 32.55 18.88
C TRP A 5 9.21 31.75 18.05
N SER A 6 9.57 31.46 16.82
CA SER A 6 8.88 30.43 16.02
C SER A 6 9.21 29.07 16.64
N ILE A 7 8.20 28.43 17.17
CA ILE A 7 8.27 27.01 17.57
C ILE A 7 8.02 26.20 16.32
N LEU A 8 9.10 25.72 15.73
CA LEU A 8 9.07 24.69 14.70
C LEU A 8 8.77 23.36 15.44
N MET A 9 7.50 22.94 15.46
CA MET A 9 7.17 21.57 15.82
C MET A 9 7.52 20.67 14.63
N ALA A 10 8.75 20.18 14.63
CA ALA A 10 9.09 19.01 13.85
C ALA A 10 8.32 17.83 14.47
N ALA A 11 7.30 17.35 13.78
CA ALA A 11 6.71 16.05 14.05
C ALA A 11 7.80 15.00 13.77
N MET A 12 8.51 14.64 14.81
CA MET A 12 9.45 13.53 14.80
C MET A 12 8.58 12.27 14.80
N ILE A 13 8.31 11.73 13.60
CA ILE A 13 7.79 10.37 13.46
C ILE A 13 8.87 9.49 14.08
N LEU A 14 8.66 9.11 15.33
CA LEU A 14 9.45 8.09 15.99
C LEU A 14 9.04 6.76 15.36
N CYS A 15 9.65 6.43 14.20
CA CYS A 15 9.74 5.05 13.77
C CYS A 15 10.43 4.30 14.91
N LEU A 16 9.65 3.73 15.81
CA LEU A 16 10.10 2.62 16.62
C LEU A 16 10.49 1.54 15.63
N ALA A 17 11.75 1.54 15.22
CA ALA A 17 12.36 0.39 14.62
C ALA A 17 12.23 -0.73 15.68
N VAL A 18 11.16 -1.51 15.55
CA VAL A 18 11.12 -2.82 16.17
C VAL A 18 12.34 -3.50 15.56
N SER A 19 13.38 -3.65 16.37
CA SER A 19 14.54 -4.43 16.00
C SER A 19 14.05 -5.85 15.83
N VAL A 20 13.70 -6.20 14.58
CA VAL A 20 13.50 -7.60 14.20
C VAL A 20 14.85 -8.26 14.53
N PRO A 21 14.88 -9.26 15.41
CA PRO A 21 16.12 -9.96 15.68
C PRO A 21 16.66 -10.42 14.34
N SER A 22 17.88 -10.06 14.01
CA SER A 22 18.59 -10.58 12.83
C SER A 22 18.61 -12.09 12.98
N LEU A 23 17.73 -12.75 12.25
CA LEU A 23 17.73 -14.21 12.16
C LEU A 23 19.05 -14.61 11.49
N ALA A 24 19.70 -15.63 12.03
CA ALA A 24 20.90 -16.17 11.40
C ALA A 24 20.59 -16.56 9.96
N GLU A 25 21.50 -16.22 9.03
CA GLU A 25 21.36 -16.57 7.61
C GLU A 25 21.11 -18.10 7.49
N GLY A 26 19.97 -18.46 6.87
CA GLY A 26 19.60 -19.86 6.65
C GLY A 26 18.62 -20.48 7.65
N THR A 27 18.14 -19.77 8.68
CA THR A 27 17.09 -20.31 9.56
C THR A 27 15.73 -20.27 8.87
N PRO A 28 15.00 -21.40 8.76
CA PRO A 28 13.66 -21.42 8.20
C PRO A 28 12.69 -20.56 9.03
N THR A 29 11.95 -19.67 8.37
CA THR A 29 11.07 -18.70 9.06
C THR A 29 9.74 -18.52 8.33
N LEU A 30 8.67 -18.39 9.11
CA LEU A 30 7.38 -17.88 8.68
C LEU A 30 7.18 -16.48 9.24
N GLU A 31 7.10 -15.49 8.37
CA GLU A 31 6.85 -14.07 8.72
C GLU A 31 5.41 -13.71 8.42
N LEU A 32 4.70 -13.15 9.41
CA LEU A 32 3.42 -12.48 9.20
C LEU A 32 3.69 -11.00 8.93
N ARG A 33 3.34 -10.54 7.72
CA ARG A 33 3.58 -9.19 7.24
C ARG A 33 2.27 -8.46 6.98
N PRO A 34 1.91 -7.43 7.79
CA PRO A 34 0.68 -6.68 7.59
C PRO A 34 0.83 -5.69 6.41
N SER A 35 -0.26 -5.42 5.69
CA SER A 35 -0.32 -4.42 4.61
C SER A 35 -0.32 -2.99 5.12
N ALA A 36 -0.67 -2.79 6.39
CA ALA A 36 -0.70 -1.49 7.06
C ALA A 36 -0.21 -1.61 8.50
N SER A 37 0.47 -0.59 8.99
CA SER A 37 0.89 -0.49 10.40
C SER A 37 -0.21 0.04 11.31
N SER A 38 -1.24 0.69 10.73
CA SER A 38 -2.42 1.19 11.44
C SER A 38 -3.67 1.04 10.60
N VAL A 39 -4.82 0.81 11.25
CA VAL A 39 -6.13 0.64 10.61
C VAL A 39 -7.20 1.22 11.53
N GLN A 40 -8.19 1.92 10.97
CA GLN A 40 -9.31 2.46 11.72
C GLN A 40 -10.34 1.39 12.10
N PRO A 41 -11.17 1.60 13.14
CA PRO A 41 -12.31 0.74 13.41
C PRO A 41 -13.21 0.57 12.19
N GLY A 42 -13.66 -0.65 11.90
CA GLY A 42 -14.41 -1.01 10.69
C GLY A 42 -13.56 -1.20 9.43
N GLY A 43 -12.29 -0.77 9.44
CA GLY A 43 -11.38 -0.92 8.30
C GLY A 43 -10.90 -2.36 8.08
N GLU A 44 -10.47 -2.65 6.86
CA GLU A 44 -9.89 -3.95 6.48
C GLU A 44 -8.41 -3.81 6.14
N PHE A 45 -7.64 -4.85 6.40
CA PHE A 45 -6.24 -4.96 6.01
C PHE A 45 -5.87 -6.41 5.74
N THR A 46 -4.78 -6.62 5.02
CA THR A 46 -4.28 -7.97 4.75
C THR A 46 -3.02 -8.27 5.55
N VAL A 47 -2.82 -9.55 5.82
CA VAL A 47 -1.58 -10.08 6.41
C VAL A 47 -1.07 -11.19 5.51
N GLU A 48 0.14 -11.05 5.02
CA GLU A 48 0.81 -12.06 4.22
C GLU A 48 1.61 -13.00 5.13
N LEU A 49 1.42 -14.31 4.96
CA LEU A 49 2.32 -15.33 5.51
C LEU A 49 3.43 -15.59 4.50
N VAL A 50 4.62 -15.13 4.80
CA VAL A 50 5.81 -15.24 3.94
C VAL A 50 6.74 -16.32 4.50
N ILE A 51 7.18 -17.22 3.64
CA ILE A 51 8.13 -18.27 3.99
C ILE A 51 9.54 -17.87 3.55
N HIS A 52 10.52 -18.06 4.42
CA HIS A 52 11.93 -17.79 4.17
C HIS A 52 12.79 -19.03 4.45
N ASN A 53 13.88 -19.19 3.69
CA ASN A 53 14.87 -20.26 3.86
C ASN A 53 14.24 -21.66 3.95
N ASN A 54 13.26 -21.95 3.08
CA ASN A 54 12.52 -23.20 3.08
C ASN A 54 13.41 -24.38 2.64
N PRO A 55 13.69 -25.37 3.52
CA PRO A 55 14.49 -26.54 3.17
C PRO A 55 13.71 -27.60 2.39
N GLY A 56 12.42 -27.41 2.19
CA GLY A 56 11.49 -28.34 1.56
C GLY A 56 10.44 -28.84 2.53
N ILE A 57 9.19 -28.46 2.30
CA ILE A 57 8.02 -28.85 3.11
C ILE A 57 7.01 -29.59 2.23
N ALA A 58 6.31 -30.57 2.80
CA ALA A 58 5.20 -31.26 2.16
C ALA A 58 3.88 -31.15 2.91
N GLY A 59 3.92 -30.60 4.12
CA GLY A 59 2.73 -30.27 4.90
C GLY A 59 3.00 -29.16 5.91
N ILE A 60 1.99 -28.33 6.12
CA ILE A 60 1.99 -27.30 7.15
C ILE A 60 0.60 -27.21 7.77
N ARG A 61 0.55 -27.10 9.09
CA ARG A 61 -0.66 -26.91 9.86
C ARG A 61 -0.40 -25.95 11.00
N PHE A 62 -1.34 -25.03 11.26
CA PHE A 62 -1.31 -24.11 12.38
C PHE A 62 -2.70 -23.56 12.69
N ALA A 63 -2.86 -22.90 13.84
CA ALA A 63 -4.02 -22.12 14.16
C ALA A 63 -3.66 -20.63 14.20
N PHE A 64 -4.62 -19.76 13.83
CA PHE A 64 -4.46 -18.31 13.94
C PHE A 64 -4.61 -17.88 15.40
N GLN A 65 -3.80 -16.90 15.80
CA GLN A 65 -3.82 -16.31 17.13
C GLN A 65 -3.91 -14.78 17.03
N TYR A 66 -5.03 -14.22 17.46
CA TYR A 66 -5.27 -12.79 17.51
C TYR A 66 -6.39 -12.48 18.51
N ASP A 67 -6.59 -11.20 18.82
CA ASP A 67 -7.67 -10.76 19.72
C ASP A 67 -8.99 -10.65 18.94
N GLU A 68 -9.88 -11.61 19.12
CA GLU A 68 -11.20 -11.67 18.48
C GLU A 68 -12.16 -10.57 18.98
N THR A 69 -11.83 -9.86 20.05
CA THR A 69 -12.60 -8.69 20.48
C THR A 69 -12.24 -7.41 19.72
N LEU A 70 -11.14 -7.44 18.99
CA LEU A 70 -10.61 -6.33 18.20
C LEU A 70 -10.67 -6.61 16.68
N LEU A 71 -10.43 -7.86 16.28
CA LEU A 71 -10.26 -8.27 14.90
C LEU A 71 -11.19 -9.42 14.54
N GLN A 72 -11.54 -9.50 13.27
CA GLN A 72 -12.23 -10.63 12.65
C GLN A 72 -11.46 -11.06 11.40
N LEU A 73 -11.09 -12.34 11.30
CA LEU A 73 -10.59 -12.93 10.06
C LEU A 73 -11.77 -13.13 9.11
N THR A 74 -11.74 -12.47 7.94
CA THR A 74 -12.86 -12.47 6.97
C THR A 74 -12.56 -13.31 5.75
N ASP A 75 -11.28 -13.44 5.36
CA ASP A 75 -10.89 -14.21 4.20
C ASP A 75 -9.46 -14.74 4.31
N ALA A 76 -9.17 -15.83 3.56
CA ALA A 76 -7.83 -16.40 3.44
C ALA A 76 -7.66 -17.00 2.04
N ASN A 77 -6.60 -16.62 1.36
CA ASN A 77 -6.32 -17.03 -0.01
C ASN A 77 -4.88 -17.54 -0.18
N GLY A 78 -4.73 -18.77 -0.67
CA GLY A 78 -3.44 -19.32 -1.08
C GLY A 78 -2.79 -18.47 -2.16
N GLN A 79 -1.47 -18.35 -2.11
CA GLN A 79 -0.69 -17.56 -3.07
C GLN A 79 0.27 -18.49 -3.85
N SER A 80 1.53 -18.58 -3.42
CA SER A 80 2.51 -19.50 -4.02
C SER A 80 2.23 -20.98 -3.73
N LEU A 81 1.48 -21.25 -2.67
CA LEU A 81 0.85 -22.55 -2.39
C LEU A 81 -0.66 -22.40 -2.61
N THR A 82 -1.23 -23.32 -3.36
CA THR A 82 -2.68 -23.43 -3.59
C THR A 82 -3.26 -24.55 -2.74
N ASP A 83 -4.56 -24.74 -2.80
CA ASP A 83 -5.26 -25.85 -2.14
C ASP A 83 -5.13 -25.89 -0.61
N TRP A 84 -5.11 -24.69 0.00
CA TRP A 84 -5.21 -24.55 1.44
C TRP A 84 -6.64 -24.87 1.93
N GLU A 85 -6.72 -25.68 2.97
CA GLU A 85 -7.93 -25.79 3.79
C GLU A 85 -7.84 -24.80 4.94
N VAL A 86 -8.69 -23.77 4.92
CA VAL A 86 -8.70 -22.72 5.94
C VAL A 86 -10.08 -22.63 6.58
N GLY A 87 -10.15 -22.94 7.86
CA GLY A 87 -11.34 -22.70 8.68
C GLY A 87 -11.40 -21.25 9.12
N ILE A 88 -12.50 -20.54 8.80
CA ILE A 88 -12.75 -19.15 9.19
C ILE A 88 -14.09 -19.07 9.92
N LYS A 89 -14.09 -18.62 11.19
CA LYS A 89 -15.31 -18.52 12.01
C LYS A 89 -16.41 -17.63 11.41
N ALA A 90 -16.02 -16.66 10.60
CA ALA A 90 -16.95 -15.77 9.90
C ALA A 90 -17.66 -16.44 8.71
N LYS A 91 -17.23 -17.62 8.29
CA LYS A 91 -17.78 -18.38 7.14
C LYS A 91 -18.33 -19.71 7.61
N GLN A 92 -19.22 -20.26 6.80
CA GLN A 92 -19.66 -21.66 6.94
C GLN A 92 -18.70 -22.55 6.16
N ASP A 93 -18.53 -23.79 6.61
CA ASP A 93 -17.80 -24.81 5.87
C ASP A 93 -18.61 -25.28 4.62
N GLU A 94 -18.04 -26.20 3.85
CA GLU A 94 -18.70 -26.74 2.64
C GLU A 94 -20.03 -27.45 2.93
N THR A 95 -20.26 -27.88 4.18
CA THR A 95 -21.49 -28.52 4.62
C THR A 95 -22.54 -27.51 5.09
N GLY A 96 -22.19 -26.24 5.23
CA GLY A 96 -23.03 -25.17 5.74
C GLY A 96 -23.01 -25.06 7.27
N GLU A 97 -22.14 -25.80 7.95
CA GLU A 97 -21.93 -25.69 9.40
C GLU A 97 -20.99 -24.51 9.73
N LYS A 98 -21.21 -23.90 10.90
CA LYS A 98 -20.34 -22.82 11.37
C LYS A 98 -18.98 -23.38 11.77
N VAL A 99 -17.93 -22.72 11.28
CA VAL A 99 -16.56 -23.01 11.67
C VAL A 99 -16.29 -22.50 13.10
N ASP A 100 -15.93 -23.38 14.03
CA ASP A 100 -15.65 -23.08 15.43
C ASP A 100 -14.14 -22.95 15.76
N ARG A 101 -13.27 -23.25 14.80
CA ARG A 101 -11.81 -23.08 14.90
C ARG A 101 -11.26 -22.41 13.67
N GLU A 102 -10.35 -21.48 13.87
CA GLU A 102 -9.62 -20.84 12.80
C GLU A 102 -8.23 -21.47 12.67
N ASN A 103 -8.09 -22.31 11.66
CA ASN A 103 -6.86 -23.01 11.37
C ASN A 103 -6.58 -23.05 9.88
N ALA A 104 -5.35 -23.32 9.51
CA ALA A 104 -4.93 -23.53 8.15
C ALA A 104 -4.15 -24.83 8.02
N VAL A 105 -4.46 -25.58 6.98
CA VAL A 105 -3.77 -26.83 6.64
C VAL A 105 -3.46 -26.82 5.15
N TRP A 106 -2.25 -27.21 4.82
CA TRP A 106 -1.83 -27.48 3.45
C TRP A 106 -0.95 -28.73 3.42
N ALA A 107 -1.14 -29.59 2.43
CA ALA A 107 -0.33 -30.79 2.25
C ALA A 107 -0.24 -31.21 0.78
N GLN A 108 0.89 -31.79 0.42
CA GLN A 108 1.12 -32.45 -0.88
C GLN A 108 2.05 -33.67 -0.74
N GLY A 109 2.19 -34.44 -1.83
CA GLY A 109 2.97 -35.69 -1.81
C GLY A 109 4.49 -35.50 -1.92
N GLU A 110 4.97 -34.32 -2.36
CA GLU A 110 6.39 -34.05 -2.60
C GLU A 110 6.82 -32.78 -1.84
N ASN A 111 8.14 -32.60 -1.65
CA ASN A 111 8.66 -31.40 -1.03
C ASN A 111 8.50 -30.19 -1.97
N TRP A 112 7.87 -29.16 -1.49
CA TRP A 112 7.89 -27.84 -2.09
C TRP A 112 9.03 -27.01 -1.49
N THR A 113 9.83 -26.38 -2.35
CA THR A 113 11.08 -25.66 -1.98
C THR A 113 11.05 -24.18 -2.29
N GLY A 114 9.89 -23.62 -2.67
CA GLY A 114 9.76 -22.16 -2.87
C GLY A 114 10.09 -21.41 -1.58
N SER A 115 10.81 -20.31 -1.70
CA SER A 115 11.27 -19.49 -0.59
C SER A 115 11.12 -17.99 -0.92
N ASP A 116 11.16 -17.15 0.09
CA ASP A 116 11.06 -15.70 -0.01
C ASP A 116 9.80 -15.22 -0.76
N CYS A 117 8.70 -15.90 -0.52
CA CYS A 117 7.42 -15.63 -1.17
C CYS A 117 6.24 -15.78 -0.21
N CYS A 118 5.15 -15.09 -0.53
CA CYS A 118 3.88 -15.21 0.18
C CYS A 118 3.24 -16.55 -0.15
N ILE A 119 2.90 -17.35 0.86
CA ILE A 119 2.24 -18.65 0.73
C ILE A 119 0.75 -18.58 1.02
N LEU A 120 0.32 -17.68 1.91
CA LEU A 120 -1.07 -17.46 2.28
C LEU A 120 -1.30 -15.97 2.56
N ARG A 121 -2.41 -15.42 2.07
CA ARG A 121 -2.85 -14.06 2.38
C ARG A 121 -4.14 -14.12 3.16
N LEU A 122 -4.16 -13.45 4.31
CA LEU A 122 -5.28 -13.34 5.23
C LEU A 122 -5.90 -11.94 5.09
N THR A 123 -7.22 -11.83 5.19
CA THR A 123 -7.91 -10.55 5.28
C THR A 123 -8.54 -10.43 6.65
N PHE A 124 -8.21 -9.37 7.36
CA PHE A 124 -8.77 -9.03 8.67
C PHE A 124 -9.61 -7.77 8.58
N ARG A 125 -10.68 -7.74 9.36
CA ARG A 125 -11.46 -6.55 9.63
C ARG A 125 -11.30 -6.14 11.07
N VAL A 126 -11.03 -4.86 11.32
CA VAL A 126 -11.09 -4.28 12.67
C VAL A 126 -12.56 -4.10 13.04
N LEU A 127 -12.95 -4.53 14.25
CA LEU A 127 -14.34 -4.38 14.69
C LEU A 127 -14.69 -2.89 14.90
N GLU A 128 -15.94 -2.52 14.59
CA GLU A 128 -16.43 -1.13 14.68
C GLU A 128 -16.29 -0.52 16.09
N ASN A 129 -16.37 -1.36 17.12
CA ASN A 129 -16.26 -0.97 18.53
C ASN A 129 -14.87 -1.15 19.11
N ALA A 130 -13.86 -1.47 18.30
CA ALA A 130 -12.49 -1.62 18.78
C ALA A 130 -11.96 -0.29 19.30
N PRO A 131 -11.33 -0.27 20.50
CA PRO A 131 -10.84 0.96 21.10
C PRO A 131 -9.71 1.56 20.26
N MET A 132 -9.70 2.88 20.12
CA MET A 132 -8.63 3.63 19.49
C MET A 132 -7.32 3.52 20.27
N ASP A 133 -6.20 3.75 19.61
CA ASP A 133 -4.84 3.71 20.18
C ASP A 133 -4.47 2.35 20.78
N THR A 134 -5.16 1.29 20.33
CA THR A 134 -4.90 -0.08 20.77
C THR A 134 -3.97 -0.78 19.79
N VAL A 135 -2.91 -1.40 20.33
CA VAL A 135 -2.00 -2.25 19.55
C VAL A 135 -2.46 -3.69 19.65
N THR A 136 -2.65 -4.34 18.51
CA THR A 136 -3.02 -5.75 18.42
C THR A 136 -1.96 -6.55 17.65
N THR A 137 -1.83 -7.81 18.01
CA THR A 137 -0.85 -8.73 17.42
C THR A 137 -1.56 -9.91 16.78
N ILE A 138 -1.11 -10.28 15.58
CA ILE A 138 -1.56 -11.45 14.86
C ILE A 138 -0.40 -12.43 14.80
N GLY A 139 -0.62 -13.63 15.26
CA GLY A 139 0.36 -14.70 15.30
C GLY A 139 -0.22 -16.03 14.83
N ILE A 140 0.62 -17.05 14.89
CA ILE A 140 0.22 -18.44 14.68
C ILE A 140 0.65 -19.30 15.87
N THR A 141 -0.11 -20.34 16.14
CA THR A 141 0.14 -21.29 17.22
C THR A 141 -0.12 -22.71 16.75
N GLY A 142 0.44 -23.70 17.46
CA GLY A 142 0.29 -25.10 17.09
C GLY A 142 0.90 -25.42 15.73
N LEU A 143 2.00 -24.72 15.37
CA LEU A 143 2.69 -24.91 14.10
C LEU A 143 3.28 -26.32 14.04
N ASP A 144 2.95 -27.01 12.95
CA ASP A 144 3.42 -28.36 12.64
C ASP A 144 3.78 -28.39 11.14
N ILE A 145 5.04 -28.62 10.84
CA ILE A 145 5.56 -28.63 9.46
C ILE A 145 6.32 -29.91 9.23
N MET A 146 5.99 -30.59 8.13
CA MET A 146 6.56 -31.86 7.76
C MET A 146 7.14 -31.82 6.34
N ASN A 147 8.21 -32.58 6.11
CA ASN A 147 8.68 -32.88 4.75
C ASN A 147 7.98 -34.13 4.17
N ALA A 148 8.25 -34.49 2.91
CA ALA A 148 7.66 -35.64 2.23
C ALA A 148 8.05 -36.98 2.87
N SER A 149 9.08 -37.02 3.71
CA SER A 149 9.48 -38.19 4.49
C SER A 149 8.81 -38.26 5.87
N LEU A 150 7.81 -37.39 6.11
CA LEU A 150 7.09 -37.23 7.39
C LEU A 150 8.01 -36.87 8.57
N GLN A 151 9.10 -36.17 8.31
CA GLN A 151 9.99 -35.65 9.32
C GLN A 151 9.61 -34.20 9.61
N GLU A 152 9.59 -33.85 10.90
CA GLU A 152 9.35 -32.45 11.33
C GLU A 152 10.45 -31.54 10.81
N VAL A 153 10.03 -30.39 10.29
CA VAL A 153 10.90 -29.30 9.82
C VAL A 153 10.72 -28.09 10.73
N PRO A 154 11.72 -27.74 11.55
CA PRO A 154 11.57 -26.64 12.50
C PRO A 154 11.60 -25.29 11.78
N PHE A 155 10.60 -24.44 12.07
CA PHE A 155 10.52 -23.06 11.63
C PHE A 155 10.41 -22.14 12.84
N THR A 156 10.97 -20.93 12.72
CA THR A 156 10.66 -19.81 13.62
C THR A 156 9.53 -18.98 13.03
N THR A 157 8.80 -18.27 13.89
CA THR A 157 7.66 -17.45 13.46
C THR A 157 7.84 -16.01 13.90
N THR A 158 7.41 -15.06 13.06
CA THR A 158 7.35 -13.63 13.41
C THR A 158 5.90 -13.16 13.29
N SER A 159 5.39 -12.54 14.34
CA SER A 159 4.03 -12.02 14.41
C SER A 159 3.90 -10.67 13.69
N ALA A 160 2.71 -10.38 13.17
CA ALA A 160 2.32 -9.06 12.71
C ALA A 160 1.76 -8.22 13.86
N THR A 161 2.04 -6.91 13.84
CA THR A 161 1.50 -5.95 14.79
C THR A 161 0.83 -4.82 14.04
N VAL A 162 -0.38 -4.44 14.47
CA VAL A 162 -1.18 -3.37 13.88
C VAL A 162 -1.74 -2.49 14.99
N THR A 163 -1.73 -1.17 14.79
CA THR A 163 -2.34 -0.19 15.72
C THR A 163 -3.73 0.18 15.23
N ILE A 164 -4.72 0.13 16.09
CA ILE A 164 -6.08 0.60 15.80
C ILE A 164 -6.13 2.08 16.09
N GLN A 165 -6.19 2.91 15.05
CA GLN A 165 -6.22 4.37 15.17
C GLN A 165 -6.94 4.99 13.98
N GLU A 166 -7.40 6.23 14.15
CA GLU A 166 -7.94 7.00 13.03
C GLU A 166 -6.87 7.13 11.94
N GLU A 167 -7.25 6.86 10.69
CA GLU A 167 -6.36 7.11 9.56
C GLU A 167 -6.14 8.63 9.46
N PRO A 168 -4.88 9.11 9.40
CA PRO A 168 -4.64 10.53 9.20
C PRO A 168 -5.37 11.00 7.94
N PRO A 169 -6.05 12.16 8.00
CA PRO A 169 -6.78 12.66 6.85
C PRO A 169 -5.82 12.87 5.66
N LEU A 170 -6.30 12.52 4.48
CA LEU A 170 -5.54 12.71 3.25
C LEU A 170 -5.20 14.19 3.07
N SER A 171 -3.92 14.51 3.03
CA SER A 171 -3.38 15.83 2.74
C SER A 171 -3.04 15.94 1.26
N VAL A 172 -3.57 16.95 0.57
CA VAL A 172 -3.28 17.20 -0.84
C VAL A 172 -2.50 18.50 -0.99
N THR A 173 -1.31 18.41 -1.59
CA THR A 173 -0.46 19.57 -1.85
C THR A 173 -0.53 19.95 -3.34
N PRO A 174 -1.06 21.12 -3.70
CA PRO A 174 -0.97 21.63 -5.06
C PRO A 174 0.48 21.97 -5.41
N SER A 175 0.97 21.50 -6.56
CA SER A 175 2.35 21.74 -7.03
C SER A 175 2.59 23.17 -7.53
N SER A 176 1.53 23.93 -7.76
CA SER A 176 1.61 25.33 -8.21
C SER A 176 0.62 26.20 -7.48
N SER A 177 1.08 27.34 -6.94
CA SER A 177 0.25 28.37 -6.33
C SER A 177 -0.60 29.16 -7.34
N ALA A 178 -0.33 29.00 -8.64
CA ALA A 178 -1.06 29.66 -9.72
C ALA A 178 -2.26 28.83 -10.23
N LEU A 179 -2.60 27.73 -9.56
CA LEU A 179 -3.79 26.96 -9.86
C LEU A 179 -5.05 27.79 -9.57
N SER A 180 -5.84 28.04 -10.62
CA SER A 180 -7.18 28.61 -10.49
C SER A 180 -8.20 27.48 -10.38
N GLY A 181 -9.04 27.52 -9.37
CA GLY A 181 -10.05 26.50 -9.12
C GLY A 181 -10.02 26.00 -7.68
N THR A 182 -10.80 24.99 -7.42
CA THR A 182 -10.93 24.44 -6.07
C THR A 182 -10.77 22.91 -6.09
N TYR A 183 -10.34 22.39 -4.98
CA TYR A 183 -10.41 20.95 -4.72
C TYR A 183 -11.00 20.71 -3.34
N THR A 184 -11.63 19.56 -3.17
CA THR A 184 -12.13 19.07 -1.89
C THR A 184 -11.62 17.65 -1.66
N VAL A 185 -11.43 17.31 -0.40
CA VAL A 185 -11.01 15.98 0.03
C VAL A 185 -12.11 15.39 0.88
N SER A 186 -12.52 14.16 0.58
CA SER A 186 -13.50 13.40 1.36
C SER A 186 -13.05 11.94 1.41
N GLY A 187 -12.54 11.51 2.57
CA GLY A 187 -11.84 10.22 2.68
C GLY A 187 -10.69 10.15 1.66
N GLN A 188 -10.62 9.08 0.91
CA GLN A 188 -9.61 8.86 -0.15
C GLN A 188 -10.00 9.45 -1.52
N VAL A 189 -11.02 10.33 -1.57
CA VAL A 189 -11.46 10.95 -2.83
C VAL A 189 -11.10 12.43 -2.86
N VAL A 190 -10.37 12.83 -3.90
CA VAL A 190 -10.03 14.23 -4.21
C VAL A 190 -10.87 14.68 -5.39
N THR A 191 -11.80 15.61 -5.16
CA THR A 191 -12.60 16.21 -6.25
C THR A 191 -11.99 17.53 -6.66
N VAL A 192 -11.69 17.69 -7.94
CA VAL A 192 -10.99 18.85 -8.51
C VAL A 192 -11.87 19.54 -9.54
N THR A 193 -12.07 20.85 -9.39
CA THR A 193 -12.84 21.71 -10.31
C THR A 193 -11.96 22.83 -10.83
N TYR A 194 -10.98 22.49 -11.66
CA TYR A 194 -10.10 23.44 -12.33
C TYR A 194 -10.47 23.61 -13.79
N ASP A 195 -10.17 24.80 -14.33
CA ASP A 195 -10.31 25.13 -15.76
C ASP A 195 -9.26 24.44 -16.65
N LYS A 196 -8.25 23.81 -16.04
CA LYS A 196 -7.16 23.09 -16.70
C LYS A 196 -7.17 21.62 -16.34
N PRO A 197 -6.67 20.75 -17.22
CA PRO A 197 -6.57 19.35 -16.94
C PRO A 197 -5.57 19.11 -15.80
N CYS A 198 -6.02 18.42 -14.75
CA CYS A 198 -5.22 18.12 -13.56
C CYS A 198 -4.99 16.63 -13.41
N LYS A 199 -3.98 16.29 -12.60
CA LYS A 199 -3.68 14.94 -12.12
C LYS A 199 -3.51 14.99 -10.62
N VAL A 200 -4.00 13.96 -9.94
CA VAL A 200 -3.67 13.69 -8.54
C VAL A 200 -2.74 12.48 -8.50
N GLY A 201 -1.66 12.58 -7.77
CA GLY A 201 -0.67 11.52 -7.64
C GLY A 201 -0.29 11.26 -6.20
N TYR A 202 0.07 10.03 -5.89
CA TYR A 202 0.59 9.59 -4.60
C TYR A 202 1.89 8.82 -4.79
N LEU A 203 2.74 8.79 -3.77
CA LEU A 203 4.00 8.08 -3.82
C LEU A 203 3.79 6.57 -3.66
N SER A 204 4.34 5.79 -4.60
CA SER A 204 4.40 4.33 -4.54
C SER A 204 5.74 3.86 -5.08
N GLY A 205 6.52 3.15 -4.24
CA GLY A 205 7.88 2.73 -4.60
C GLY A 205 8.82 3.90 -4.93
N GLY A 206 8.66 5.05 -4.26
CA GLY A 206 9.49 6.24 -4.46
C GLY A 206 9.16 7.04 -5.73
N LYS A 207 8.05 6.76 -6.40
CA LYS A 207 7.61 7.50 -7.60
C LYS A 207 6.13 7.88 -7.48
N TYR A 208 5.75 8.99 -8.11
CA TYR A 208 4.35 9.37 -8.20
C TYR A 208 3.58 8.48 -9.17
N VAL A 209 2.47 7.94 -8.68
CA VAL A 209 1.49 7.17 -9.45
C VAL A 209 0.21 7.98 -9.56
N ALA A 210 -0.35 8.07 -10.76
CA ALA A 210 -1.58 8.81 -10.99
C ALA A 210 -2.79 8.05 -10.41
N ALA A 211 -3.59 8.74 -9.61
CA ALA A 211 -4.90 8.24 -9.19
C ALA A 211 -5.85 8.19 -10.41
N PRO A 212 -6.71 7.17 -10.52
CA PRO A 212 -7.72 7.10 -11.56
C PRO A 212 -8.69 8.28 -11.44
N ALA A 213 -9.06 8.85 -12.59
CA ALA A 213 -9.95 10.00 -12.69
C ALA A 213 -11.32 9.59 -13.24
N VAL A 214 -12.39 10.05 -12.60
CA VAL A 214 -13.77 9.90 -13.07
C VAL A 214 -14.40 11.29 -13.16
N ALA A 215 -15.17 11.53 -14.23
CA ALA A 215 -15.89 12.80 -14.37
C ALA A 215 -16.90 12.97 -13.21
N SER A 216 -16.89 14.13 -12.57
CA SER A 216 -17.74 14.46 -11.42
C SER A 216 -18.21 15.92 -11.52
N GLY A 217 -19.46 16.13 -11.87
CA GLY A 217 -20.02 17.46 -12.08
C GLY A 217 -19.25 18.24 -13.16
N SER A 218 -18.74 19.42 -12.81
CA SER A 218 -17.91 20.26 -13.69
C SER A 218 -16.41 19.92 -13.64
N GLY A 219 -16.01 18.86 -12.91
CA GLY A 219 -14.61 18.50 -12.68
C GLY A 219 -14.35 17.01 -12.72
N TYR A 220 -13.36 16.58 -11.96
CA TYR A 220 -12.95 15.17 -11.87
C TYR A 220 -12.78 14.76 -10.42
N ALA A 221 -13.22 13.55 -10.10
CA ALA A 221 -12.92 12.87 -8.84
C ALA A 221 -11.77 11.89 -9.04
N PHE A 222 -10.80 11.92 -8.15
CA PHE A 222 -9.64 11.04 -8.12
C PHE A 222 -9.73 10.19 -6.87
N THR A 223 -9.79 8.87 -7.02
CA THR A 223 -9.82 7.94 -5.90
C THR A 223 -8.42 7.40 -5.65
N LEU A 224 -7.93 7.59 -4.43
CA LEU A 224 -6.64 7.07 -3.99
C LEU A 224 -6.85 5.72 -3.27
N PRO A 225 -5.84 4.87 -3.24
CA PRO A 225 -5.86 3.67 -2.41
C PRO A 225 -5.96 4.01 -0.92
N ASP A 226 -6.56 3.11 -0.14
CA ASP A 226 -6.58 3.21 1.31
C ASP A 226 -5.15 3.24 1.87
N GLY A 227 -4.95 3.94 2.98
CA GLY A 227 -3.64 4.12 3.61
C GLY A 227 -2.77 5.21 2.98
N ILE A 228 -3.22 5.90 1.93
CA ILE A 228 -2.52 7.05 1.37
C ILE A 228 -2.89 8.30 2.17
N THR A 229 -1.92 8.91 2.84
CA THR A 229 -2.10 10.11 3.66
C THR A 229 -1.58 11.39 3.00
N GLU A 230 -0.79 11.25 1.92
CA GLU A 230 -0.24 12.38 1.19
C GLU A 230 -0.41 12.21 -0.32
N ALA A 231 -0.86 13.26 -0.98
CA ALA A 231 -0.99 13.32 -2.42
C ALA A 231 -0.57 14.69 -2.96
N ILE A 232 -0.21 14.73 -4.23
CA ILE A 232 0.03 15.98 -4.96
C ILE A 232 -1.05 16.20 -6.00
N LEU A 233 -1.38 17.47 -6.22
CA LEU A 233 -2.26 17.91 -7.29
C LEU A 233 -1.42 18.75 -8.27
N VAL A 234 -1.31 18.30 -9.51
CA VAL A 234 -0.54 18.99 -10.56
C VAL A 234 -1.42 19.38 -11.74
N VAL A 235 -1.11 20.47 -12.38
CA VAL A 235 -1.63 20.78 -13.73
C VAL A 235 -0.90 19.91 -14.73
N LYS A 236 -1.64 19.13 -15.49
CA LYS A 236 -1.10 18.19 -16.47
C LYS A 236 -0.48 18.96 -17.63
N GLY A 237 0.84 18.84 -17.79
CA GLY A 237 1.61 19.54 -18.81
C GLY A 237 2.29 20.83 -18.32
N ASP A 238 2.07 21.27 -17.10
CA ASP A 238 2.82 22.35 -16.45
C ASP A 238 4.18 21.79 -15.97
N VAL A 239 5.13 21.74 -16.89
CA VAL A 239 6.44 21.12 -16.65
C VAL A 239 7.39 22.08 -15.90
N ASN A 240 7.16 23.38 -16.00
CA ASN A 240 7.96 24.39 -15.29
C ASN A 240 7.40 24.75 -13.92
N GLY A 241 6.14 24.39 -13.62
CA GLY A 241 5.49 24.61 -12.33
C GLY A 241 4.96 26.04 -12.14
N ASP A 242 4.74 26.82 -13.23
CA ASP A 242 4.24 28.19 -13.15
C ASP A 242 2.70 28.30 -13.20
N GLY A 243 2.00 27.17 -13.25
CA GLY A 243 0.54 27.07 -13.32
C GLY A 243 -0.05 27.37 -14.69
N LYS A 244 0.77 27.52 -15.72
CA LYS A 244 0.36 27.73 -17.11
C LYS A 244 0.77 26.55 -17.97
N ILE A 245 0.04 26.30 -19.05
CA ILE A 245 0.42 25.34 -20.08
C ILE A 245 0.72 26.16 -21.34
N ASN A 246 1.97 26.25 -21.70
CA ASN A 246 2.40 27.08 -22.82
C ASN A 246 3.71 26.56 -23.45
N ILE A 247 4.25 27.30 -24.42
CA ILE A 247 5.47 26.89 -25.15
C ILE A 247 6.71 26.77 -24.25
N ALA A 248 6.72 27.40 -23.07
CA ALA A 248 7.84 27.25 -22.13
C ALA A 248 7.92 25.83 -21.57
N ASP A 249 6.76 25.20 -21.32
CA ASP A 249 6.66 23.80 -20.87
C ASP A 249 7.13 22.83 -21.96
N VAL A 250 6.66 23.07 -23.20
CA VAL A 250 7.10 22.29 -24.36
C VAL A 250 8.61 22.36 -24.51
N ASN A 251 9.20 23.56 -24.44
CA ASN A 251 10.64 23.75 -24.54
C ASN A 251 11.39 23.06 -23.39
N ARG A 252 10.88 23.14 -22.15
CA ARG A 252 11.49 22.48 -21.01
C ARG A 252 11.46 20.95 -21.19
N LEU A 253 10.30 20.42 -21.58
CA LEU A 253 10.12 18.99 -21.80
C LEU A 253 10.97 18.48 -22.98
N PHE A 254 11.05 19.24 -24.07
CA PHE A 254 11.89 18.92 -25.22
C PHE A 254 13.38 18.87 -24.85
N ARG A 255 13.86 19.83 -24.05
CA ARG A 255 15.25 19.84 -23.56
C ARG A 255 15.56 18.63 -22.69
N TYR A 256 14.62 18.24 -21.80
CA TYR A 256 14.76 17.03 -21.00
C TYR A 256 14.84 15.78 -21.88
N THR A 257 13.89 15.59 -22.78
CA THR A 257 13.81 14.39 -23.64
C THR A 257 14.96 14.30 -24.64
N SER A 258 15.57 15.43 -25.02
CA SER A 258 16.74 15.51 -25.90
C SER A 258 18.06 15.34 -25.15
N LYS A 259 18.05 14.96 -23.86
CA LYS A 259 19.22 14.77 -23.01
C LYS A 259 20.12 16.01 -22.90
N LYS A 260 19.52 17.20 -22.97
CA LYS A 260 20.23 18.46 -22.73
C LYS A 260 20.09 18.79 -21.24
N GLU A 261 21.15 18.73 -20.52
CA GLU A 261 21.46 19.15 -19.14
C GLU A 261 20.31 19.81 -18.31
N ILE A 262 19.14 19.19 -18.33
CA ILE A 262 17.97 19.57 -17.55
C ILE A 262 17.53 18.35 -16.76
N THR A 263 17.33 18.54 -15.46
CA THR A 263 16.65 17.61 -14.58
C THR A 263 15.23 18.07 -14.34
N LEU A 264 14.31 17.14 -14.19
CA LEU A 264 12.96 17.39 -13.68
C LEU A 264 12.89 16.86 -12.26
N SER A 265 12.21 17.58 -11.36
CA SER A 265 11.82 17.02 -10.07
C SER A 265 10.77 15.90 -10.30
N ASP A 266 10.52 15.09 -9.29
CA ASP A 266 9.52 14.02 -9.39
C ASP A 266 8.12 14.56 -9.73
N GLU A 267 7.74 15.71 -9.16
CA GLU A 267 6.48 16.40 -9.46
C GLU A 267 6.44 16.90 -10.92
N GLN A 268 7.54 17.50 -11.40
CA GLN A 268 7.64 17.96 -12.78
C GLN A 268 7.63 16.79 -13.76
N TYR A 269 8.28 15.69 -13.42
CA TYR A 269 8.21 14.45 -14.19
C TYR A 269 6.80 13.90 -14.23
N PHE A 270 6.12 13.90 -13.08
CA PHE A 270 4.73 13.49 -12.99
C PHE A 270 3.81 14.40 -13.83
N ALA A 271 3.97 15.73 -13.78
CA ALA A 271 3.23 16.67 -14.62
C ALA A 271 3.51 16.48 -16.12
N ALA A 272 4.75 16.14 -16.47
CA ALA A 272 5.24 15.98 -17.86
C ALA A 272 4.73 14.73 -18.58
N ASP A 273 4.38 13.66 -17.86
CA ASP A 273 3.73 12.48 -18.44
C ASP A 273 2.29 12.84 -18.85
N VAL A 274 2.15 13.42 -20.03
CA VAL A 274 0.88 13.96 -20.54
C VAL A 274 -0.01 12.88 -21.13
N ASN A 275 0.57 11.77 -21.60
CA ASN A 275 -0.15 10.64 -22.18
C ASN A 275 -0.52 9.54 -21.16
N LEU A 276 0.00 9.61 -19.93
CA LEU A 276 -0.23 8.68 -18.82
C LEU A 276 0.33 7.26 -19.09
N ASP A 277 1.41 7.15 -19.87
CA ASP A 277 2.06 5.87 -20.12
C ASP A 277 3.20 5.54 -19.14
N LYS A 278 3.36 6.38 -18.10
CA LYS A 278 4.39 6.31 -17.07
C LYS A 278 5.82 6.57 -17.59
N LYS A 279 5.95 7.11 -18.77
CA LYS A 279 7.24 7.49 -19.39
C LYS A 279 7.17 8.93 -19.84
N VAL A 280 8.26 9.66 -19.68
CA VAL A 280 8.41 11.02 -20.20
C VAL A 280 9.35 10.97 -21.39
N ASN A 281 8.80 11.19 -22.59
CA ASN A 281 9.51 11.05 -23.86
C ASN A 281 8.96 12.00 -24.93
N ILE A 282 9.41 11.85 -26.17
CA ILE A 282 8.99 12.72 -27.27
C ILE A 282 7.47 12.65 -27.58
N ALA A 283 6.79 11.58 -27.21
CA ALA A 283 5.33 11.50 -27.39
C ALA A 283 4.60 12.53 -26.51
N ASP A 284 5.11 12.78 -25.29
CA ASP A 284 4.58 13.80 -24.40
C ASP A 284 4.84 15.20 -24.92
N VAL A 285 6.03 15.46 -25.46
CA VAL A 285 6.35 16.73 -26.14
C VAL A 285 5.35 17.01 -27.26
N ASN A 286 5.12 16.04 -28.14
CA ASN A 286 4.20 16.16 -29.26
C ASN A 286 2.75 16.36 -28.79
N ARG A 287 2.36 15.69 -27.72
CA ARG A 287 1.01 15.82 -27.15
C ARG A 287 0.86 17.19 -26.48
N LEU A 288 1.84 17.63 -25.70
CA LEU A 288 1.82 18.93 -25.03
C LEU A 288 1.80 20.07 -26.03
N PHE A 289 2.60 19.99 -27.08
CA PHE A 289 2.61 20.99 -28.15
C PHE A 289 1.23 21.25 -28.76
N ARG A 290 0.41 20.21 -28.94
CA ARG A 290 -0.96 20.34 -29.45
C ARG A 290 -1.94 21.03 -28.49
N PHE A 291 -1.61 21.14 -27.22
CA PHE A 291 -2.41 21.87 -26.24
C PHE A 291 -2.03 23.36 -26.18
N THR A 292 -0.90 23.75 -26.77
CA THR A 292 -0.38 25.13 -26.74
C THR A 292 -0.60 25.88 -28.05
N THR A 293 -1.06 25.21 -29.10
CA THR A 293 -1.46 25.79 -30.42
C THR A 293 -2.96 25.90 -30.52
#